data_f14e69761ecc236d61f6726ba2149bf9
#
_entry.id   f14e69761ecc236d61f6726ba2149bf9
#
_cell.length_a   1.000
_cell.length_b   1.000
_cell.length_c   1.000
_cell.angle_alpha   90.00
_cell.angle_beta   90.00
_cell.angle_gamma   90.00
#
_symmetry.space_group_name_H-M   'P 1'
#
loop_
_entity.id
_entity.type
_entity.pdbx_description
1 polymer ?
#
loop_
_entity_poly.entity_id
_entity_poly.type
_entity_poly.pdbx_seq_one_letter_code
_entity_poly.pdbx_strand_id
1 'polypeptide(L)'
;GGGFGDDGDIYIPFVTFKDLFNTGEDVGFFMMSAYDDSDVVQVEKEVKAVLKDIKDINPKDDEALGSFNLGKVFRDTVNFVDGLSFLSLIVGIATILAGVIGIGNILLISVKERTKEIGIRRALGATPKQIRNQIITESVFLTILSGIIGIILGTLILYGINVATEDLSDFPYTNPTVPLKFIFGALALMIILGTLIGMLPAQKAISIKPIDALREE
;
A
#
# COMPACT_ATOMS: atom_id res chain seq x y z
N GLY A 1 -31.57 -8.48 7.02
CA GLY A 1 -30.65 -9.38 6.38
C GLY A 1 -30.34 -10.53 7.30
N GLY A 2 -30.79 -11.76 7.00
CA GLY A 2 -30.52 -12.94 7.83
C GLY A 2 -29.08 -13.38 7.71
N GLY A 3 -28.25 -13.10 8.72
CA GLY A 3 -26.97 -13.75 8.92
C GLY A 3 -27.20 -15.09 9.64
N PHE A 4 -26.43 -16.11 9.26
CA PHE A 4 -26.41 -17.37 9.99
C PHE A 4 -25.83 -17.11 11.40
N GLY A 5 -26.68 -17.20 12.44
CA GLY A 5 -26.27 -17.02 13.83
C GLY A 5 -26.85 -15.79 14.52
N ASP A 6 -28.02 -15.33 14.11
CA ASP A 6 -28.76 -14.34 14.88
C ASP A 6 -29.25 -15.02 16.20
N ASP A 7 -29.14 -14.33 17.33
CA ASP A 7 -29.45 -14.86 18.68
C ASP A 7 -30.90 -15.35 18.84
N GLY A 8 -31.71 -15.27 17.79
CA GLY A 8 -33.10 -15.76 17.72
C GLY A 8 -33.34 -17.03 16.91
N ASP A 9 -32.32 -17.60 16.28
CA ASP A 9 -32.47 -18.78 15.41
C ASP A 9 -32.60 -20.07 16.24
N ILE A 10 -33.58 -20.90 15.89
CA ILE A 10 -33.78 -22.23 16.48
C ILE A 10 -33.26 -23.29 15.52
N TYR A 11 -32.23 -24.01 15.94
CA TYR A 11 -31.65 -25.10 15.16
C TYR A 11 -32.36 -26.41 15.53
N ILE A 12 -32.96 -27.07 14.57
CA ILE A 12 -33.60 -28.39 14.73
C ILE A 12 -32.96 -29.39 13.76
N PRO A 13 -32.92 -30.70 14.13
CA PRO A 13 -32.47 -31.75 13.22
C PRO A 13 -33.30 -31.77 11.92
N PHE A 14 -32.64 -32.01 10.77
CA PHE A 14 -33.31 -32.05 9.48
C PHE A 14 -34.50 -33.03 9.45
N VAL A 15 -34.38 -34.21 10.09
CA VAL A 15 -35.46 -35.21 10.21
C VAL A 15 -36.68 -34.60 10.91
N THR A 16 -36.46 -33.88 12.04
CA THR A 16 -37.54 -33.22 12.76
C THR A 16 -38.19 -32.11 11.95
N PHE A 17 -37.40 -31.33 11.19
CA PHE A 17 -37.92 -30.31 10.28
C PHE A 17 -38.81 -30.93 9.21
N LYS A 18 -38.32 -31.99 8.56
CA LYS A 18 -39.03 -32.73 7.53
C LYS A 18 -40.40 -33.27 8.04
N ASP A 19 -40.44 -33.86 9.24
CA ASP A 19 -41.65 -34.41 9.84
C ASP A 19 -42.64 -33.31 10.23
N LEU A 20 -42.17 -32.18 10.77
CA LEU A 20 -43.01 -31.08 11.22
C LEU A 20 -43.62 -30.29 10.02
N PHE A 21 -42.86 -30.07 8.97
CA PHE A 21 -43.26 -29.21 7.87
C PHE A 21 -43.69 -29.99 6.62
N ASN A 22 -43.66 -31.33 6.67
CA ASN A 22 -44.05 -32.24 5.58
C ASN A 22 -43.38 -31.88 4.22
N THR A 23 -42.09 -31.55 4.28
CA THR A 23 -41.32 -31.09 3.13
C THR A 23 -40.85 -32.22 2.18
N GLY A 24 -41.17 -33.47 2.49
CA GLY A 24 -40.75 -34.64 1.69
C GLY A 24 -39.23 -34.92 1.81
N GLU A 25 -38.63 -35.38 0.74
CA GLU A 25 -37.18 -35.69 0.66
C GLU A 25 -36.39 -34.52 0.02
N ASP A 26 -37.04 -33.38 -0.23
CA ASP A 26 -36.41 -32.29 -0.95
C ASP A 26 -35.55 -31.45 -0.01
N VAL A 27 -34.31 -31.18 -0.43
CA VAL A 27 -33.38 -30.30 0.25
C VAL A 27 -33.27 -29.02 -0.58
N GLY A 28 -33.72 -27.88 -0.01
CA GLY A 28 -33.72 -26.60 -0.71
C GLY A 28 -32.32 -26.04 -0.92
N PHE A 29 -31.44 -26.18 0.07
CA PHE A 29 -30.02 -25.83 -0.02
C PHE A 29 -29.20 -26.62 0.99
N PHE A 30 -27.91 -26.70 0.76
CA PHE A 30 -26.96 -27.21 1.75
C PHE A 30 -25.69 -26.36 1.71
N MET A 31 -24.99 -26.33 2.81
CA MET A 31 -23.69 -25.67 2.93
C MET A 31 -22.60 -26.70 3.09
N MET A 32 -21.44 -26.41 2.52
CA MET A 32 -20.26 -27.23 2.68
C MET A 32 -19.06 -26.34 2.96
N SER A 33 -18.16 -26.89 3.77
CA SER A 33 -16.82 -26.32 3.97
C SER A 33 -15.80 -27.18 3.22
N ALA A 34 -14.82 -26.54 2.63
CA ALA A 34 -13.64 -27.19 2.07
C ALA A 34 -12.50 -27.18 3.10
N TYR A 35 -11.50 -28.05 2.92
CA TYR A 35 -10.27 -28.01 3.70
C TYR A 35 -9.47 -26.73 3.37
N ASP A 36 -8.69 -26.27 4.32
CA ASP A 36 -7.95 -25.00 4.22
C ASP A 36 -6.96 -24.95 3.05
N ASP A 37 -6.46 -26.09 2.59
CA ASP A 37 -5.53 -26.25 1.47
C ASP A 37 -6.21 -26.44 0.11
N SER A 38 -7.55 -26.46 0.07
CA SER A 38 -8.33 -26.76 -1.13
C SER A 38 -8.72 -25.51 -1.90
N ASP A 39 -8.69 -25.56 -3.23
CA ASP A 39 -9.27 -24.50 -4.05
C ASP A 39 -10.80 -24.59 -4.04
N VAL A 40 -11.43 -23.66 -3.32
CA VAL A 40 -12.90 -23.59 -3.16
C VAL A 40 -13.65 -23.50 -4.50
N VAL A 41 -13.04 -22.97 -5.56
CA VAL A 41 -13.65 -22.92 -6.92
C VAL A 41 -13.62 -24.31 -7.56
N GLN A 42 -12.55 -25.04 -7.34
CA GLN A 42 -12.43 -26.40 -7.87
C GLN A 42 -13.39 -27.34 -7.13
N VAL A 43 -13.46 -27.24 -5.80
CA VAL A 43 -14.42 -28.00 -4.98
C VAL A 43 -15.86 -27.74 -5.41
N GLU A 44 -16.23 -26.47 -5.65
CA GLU A 44 -17.55 -26.13 -6.18
C GLU A 44 -17.87 -26.84 -7.49
N LYS A 45 -16.91 -26.84 -8.44
CA LYS A 45 -17.08 -27.51 -9.73
C LYS A 45 -17.27 -29.02 -9.59
N GLU A 46 -16.47 -29.64 -8.74
CA GLU A 46 -16.54 -31.09 -8.48
C GLU A 46 -17.88 -31.48 -7.86
N VAL A 47 -18.33 -30.71 -6.89
CA VAL A 47 -19.64 -30.94 -6.24
C VAL A 47 -20.78 -30.74 -7.22
N LYS A 48 -20.75 -29.67 -8.03
CA LYS A 48 -21.77 -29.48 -9.07
C LYS A 48 -21.77 -30.64 -10.08
N ALA A 49 -20.62 -31.16 -10.45
CA ALA A 49 -20.50 -32.30 -11.37
C ALA A 49 -21.15 -33.56 -10.74
N VAL A 50 -20.86 -33.86 -9.49
CA VAL A 50 -21.47 -34.99 -8.76
C VAL A 50 -22.99 -34.82 -8.64
N LEU A 51 -23.46 -33.62 -8.31
CA LEU A 51 -24.90 -33.34 -8.19
C LEU A 51 -25.63 -33.44 -9.53
N LYS A 52 -25.02 -32.97 -10.63
CA LYS A 52 -25.56 -33.11 -11.98
C LYS A 52 -25.70 -34.60 -12.37
N ASP A 53 -24.71 -35.42 -12.02
CA ASP A 53 -24.72 -36.86 -12.28
C ASP A 53 -25.83 -37.55 -11.47
N ILE A 54 -25.93 -37.29 -10.16
CA ILE A 54 -26.95 -37.88 -9.27
C ILE A 54 -28.37 -37.48 -9.67
N LYS A 55 -28.57 -36.25 -10.15
CA LYS A 55 -29.89 -35.72 -10.54
C LYS A 55 -30.22 -35.86 -12.00
N ASP A 56 -29.40 -36.55 -12.80
CA ASP A 56 -29.55 -36.75 -14.25
C ASP A 56 -29.72 -35.40 -15.03
N ILE A 57 -28.97 -34.39 -14.60
CA ILE A 57 -28.94 -33.04 -15.18
C ILE A 57 -27.90 -33.02 -16.32
N ASN A 58 -28.23 -32.36 -17.42
CA ASN A 58 -27.28 -32.19 -18.51
C ASN A 58 -25.97 -31.52 -17.99
N PRO A 59 -24.79 -32.15 -18.19
CA PRO A 59 -23.52 -31.62 -17.75
C PRO A 59 -23.22 -30.17 -18.23
N LYS A 60 -23.79 -29.77 -19.37
CA LYS A 60 -23.62 -28.45 -19.97
C LYS A 60 -24.58 -27.40 -19.46
N ASP A 61 -25.55 -27.79 -18.64
CA ASP A 61 -26.50 -26.85 -18.03
C ASP A 61 -25.90 -26.24 -16.78
N ASP A 62 -25.29 -25.06 -16.89
CA ASP A 62 -24.65 -24.39 -15.78
C ASP A 62 -25.63 -23.59 -14.90
N GLU A 63 -26.86 -23.41 -15.35
CA GLU A 63 -27.90 -22.67 -14.61
C GLU A 63 -28.74 -23.59 -13.73
N ALA A 64 -28.72 -24.91 -13.95
CA ALA A 64 -29.53 -25.86 -13.20
C ALA A 64 -29.24 -25.94 -11.69
N LEU A 65 -28.01 -25.57 -11.27
CA LEU A 65 -27.59 -25.59 -9.87
C LEU A 65 -27.05 -24.21 -9.47
N GLY A 66 -27.86 -23.45 -8.75
CA GLY A 66 -27.44 -22.22 -8.11
C GLY A 66 -26.38 -22.48 -7.04
N SER A 67 -25.36 -21.62 -6.94
CA SER A 67 -24.38 -21.69 -5.87
C SER A 67 -23.91 -20.30 -5.47
N PHE A 68 -23.55 -20.16 -4.22
CA PHE A 68 -22.88 -18.98 -3.69
C PHE A 68 -21.56 -19.40 -3.04
N ASN A 69 -20.44 -19.05 -3.69
CA ASN A 69 -19.11 -19.39 -3.22
C ASN A 69 -18.51 -18.22 -2.42
N LEU A 70 -18.70 -18.27 -1.09
CA LEU A 70 -18.17 -17.26 -0.18
C LEU A 70 -16.64 -17.18 -0.24
N GLY A 71 -15.95 -18.32 -0.39
CA GLY A 71 -14.50 -18.35 -0.48
C GLY A 71 -13.97 -17.64 -1.76
N LYS A 72 -14.72 -17.73 -2.87
CA LYS A 72 -14.40 -16.96 -4.08
C LYS A 72 -14.58 -15.47 -3.85
N VAL A 73 -15.70 -15.05 -3.24
CA VAL A 73 -15.97 -13.63 -2.93
C VAL A 73 -14.89 -13.09 -2.00
N PHE A 74 -14.51 -13.85 -0.97
CA PHE A 74 -13.43 -13.46 -0.06
C PHE A 74 -12.10 -13.28 -0.79
N ARG A 75 -11.70 -14.24 -1.62
CA ARG A 75 -10.47 -14.18 -2.42
C ARG A 75 -10.47 -12.97 -3.38
N ASP A 76 -11.57 -12.73 -4.06
CA ASP A 76 -11.71 -11.61 -4.99
C ASP A 76 -11.60 -10.28 -4.24
N THR A 77 -12.16 -10.20 -3.01
CA THR A 77 -12.02 -9.04 -2.13
C THR A 77 -10.57 -8.84 -1.67
N VAL A 78 -9.89 -9.91 -1.25
CA VAL A 78 -8.47 -9.83 -0.86
C VAL A 78 -7.62 -9.37 -2.04
N ASN A 79 -7.80 -9.96 -3.23
CA ASN A 79 -7.08 -9.54 -4.44
C ASN A 79 -7.33 -8.07 -4.80
N PHE A 80 -8.54 -7.58 -4.61
CA PHE A 80 -8.88 -6.18 -4.81
C PHE A 80 -8.14 -5.27 -3.82
N VAL A 81 -8.12 -5.62 -2.53
CA VAL A 81 -7.39 -4.88 -1.48
C VAL A 81 -5.89 -4.89 -1.75
N ASP A 82 -5.34 -6.03 -2.17
CA ASP A 82 -3.92 -6.13 -2.55
C ASP A 82 -3.60 -5.25 -3.76
N GLY A 83 -4.49 -5.19 -4.75
CA GLY A 83 -4.38 -4.29 -5.90
C GLY A 83 -4.38 -2.81 -5.48
N LEU A 84 -5.26 -2.40 -4.56
CA LEU A 84 -5.28 -1.05 -3.99
C LEU A 84 -3.99 -0.74 -3.21
N SER A 85 -3.49 -1.71 -2.46
CA SER A 85 -2.23 -1.58 -1.70
C SER A 85 -1.03 -1.39 -2.63
N PHE A 86 -0.99 -2.13 -3.73
CA PHE A 86 0.03 -1.98 -4.76
C PHE A 86 -0.03 -0.61 -5.46
N LEU A 87 -1.23 -0.16 -5.82
CA LEU A 87 -1.44 1.17 -6.39
C LEU A 87 -0.98 2.28 -5.42
N SER A 88 -1.35 2.16 -4.14
CA SER A 88 -0.93 3.10 -3.09
C SER A 88 0.60 3.15 -2.94
N LEU A 89 1.27 2.00 -3.04
CA LEU A 89 2.73 1.93 -3.02
C LEU A 89 3.35 2.69 -4.20
N ILE A 90 2.83 2.51 -5.41
CA ILE A 90 3.31 3.22 -6.61
C ILE A 90 3.14 4.73 -6.43
N VAL A 91 1.96 5.19 -6.01
CA VAL A 91 1.68 6.61 -5.77
C VAL A 91 2.60 7.17 -4.68
N GLY A 92 2.82 6.42 -3.60
CA GLY A 92 3.73 6.80 -2.52
C GLY A 92 5.17 6.98 -3.01
N ILE A 93 5.69 6.04 -3.78
CA ILE A 93 7.03 6.15 -4.38
C ILE A 93 7.12 7.35 -5.33
N ALA A 94 6.12 7.54 -6.21
CA ALA A 94 6.08 8.66 -7.14
C ALA A 94 6.07 10.01 -6.41
N THR A 95 5.33 10.11 -5.31
CA THR A 95 5.27 11.32 -4.46
C THR A 95 6.62 11.61 -3.79
N ILE A 96 7.30 10.58 -3.27
CA ILE A 96 8.65 10.72 -2.71
C ILE A 96 9.62 11.22 -3.80
N LEU A 97 9.58 10.64 -5.00
CA LEU A 97 10.41 11.07 -6.12
C LEU A 97 10.17 12.53 -6.48
N ALA A 98 8.91 12.95 -6.58
CA ALA A 98 8.56 14.35 -6.87
C ALA A 98 9.11 15.30 -5.79
N GLY A 99 8.99 14.95 -4.50
CA GLY A 99 9.53 15.73 -3.38
C GLY A 99 11.06 15.85 -3.43
N VAL A 100 11.76 14.75 -3.69
CA VAL A 100 13.22 14.73 -3.78
C VAL A 100 13.74 15.53 -4.99
N ILE A 101 13.05 15.48 -6.14
CA ILE A 101 13.34 16.32 -7.30
C ILE A 101 13.16 17.81 -6.96
N GLY A 102 12.11 18.15 -6.19
CA GLY A 102 11.89 19.50 -5.68
C GLY A 102 13.07 20.01 -4.84
N ILE A 103 13.56 19.20 -3.91
CA ILE A 103 14.77 19.52 -3.11
C ILE A 103 15.99 19.72 -4.01
N GLY A 104 16.18 18.84 -5.00
CA GLY A 104 17.27 18.97 -5.97
C GLY A 104 17.25 20.28 -6.74
N ASN A 105 16.08 20.74 -7.16
CA ASN A 105 15.90 22.02 -7.85
C ASN A 105 16.23 23.22 -6.95
N ILE A 106 15.80 23.18 -5.67
CA ILE A 106 16.14 24.22 -4.68
C ILE A 106 17.65 24.27 -4.47
N LEU A 107 18.30 23.12 -4.33
CA LEU A 107 19.76 23.07 -4.18
C LEU A 107 20.51 23.56 -5.41
N LEU A 108 20.00 23.31 -6.63
CA LEU A 108 20.58 23.85 -7.87
C LEU A 108 20.52 25.39 -7.88
N ILE A 109 19.43 25.99 -7.44
CA ILE A 109 19.27 27.43 -7.32
C ILE A 109 20.23 27.94 -6.25
N SER A 110 20.25 27.34 -5.07
CA SER A 110 21.14 27.72 -3.97
C SER A 110 22.63 27.67 -4.36
N VAL A 111 23.06 26.65 -5.12
CA VAL A 111 24.43 26.56 -5.64
C VAL A 111 24.74 27.73 -6.57
N LYS A 112 23.79 28.13 -7.44
CA LYS A 112 23.96 29.28 -8.32
C LYS A 112 24.11 30.59 -7.52
N GLU A 113 23.26 30.80 -6.52
CA GLU A 113 23.31 31.99 -5.67
C GLU A 113 24.60 32.07 -4.86
N ARG A 114 25.16 30.92 -4.42
CA ARG A 114 26.42 30.83 -3.67
C ARG A 114 27.65 30.63 -4.55
N THR A 115 27.57 30.85 -5.87
CA THR A 115 28.67 30.61 -6.82
C THR A 115 29.95 31.36 -6.41
N LYS A 116 29.85 32.65 -6.01
CA LYS A 116 30.96 33.48 -5.55
C LYS A 116 31.61 32.92 -4.28
N GLU A 117 30.80 32.51 -3.29
CA GLU A 117 31.29 31.88 -2.05
C GLU A 117 32.05 30.59 -2.31
N ILE A 118 31.49 29.71 -3.16
CA ILE A 118 32.12 28.45 -3.56
C ILE A 118 33.43 28.73 -4.30
N GLY A 119 33.44 29.73 -5.19
CA GLY A 119 34.64 30.16 -5.91
C GLY A 119 35.74 30.64 -4.96
N ILE A 120 35.42 31.48 -3.96
CA ILE A 120 36.38 31.93 -2.95
C ILE A 120 36.94 30.77 -2.13
N ARG A 121 36.08 29.88 -1.64
CA ARG A 121 36.53 28.68 -0.90
C ARG A 121 37.48 27.82 -1.71
N ARG A 122 37.22 27.64 -3.01
CA ARG A 122 38.10 26.90 -3.92
C ARG A 122 39.41 27.62 -4.18
N ALA A 123 39.39 28.93 -4.30
CA ALA A 123 40.62 29.75 -4.42
C ALA A 123 41.51 29.68 -3.16
N LEU A 124 40.87 29.55 -1.97
CA LEU A 124 41.56 29.34 -0.70
C LEU A 124 42.01 27.88 -0.47
N GLY A 125 41.84 26.99 -1.45
CA GLY A 125 42.37 25.63 -1.41
C GLY A 125 41.36 24.54 -1.06
N ALA A 126 40.06 24.83 -0.97
CA ALA A 126 39.05 23.78 -0.78
C ALA A 126 39.03 22.80 -1.95
N THR A 127 39.11 21.51 -1.63
CA THR A 127 39.10 20.46 -2.66
C THR A 127 37.70 20.27 -3.25
N PRO A 128 37.58 19.86 -4.52
CA PRO A 128 36.29 19.54 -5.16
C PRO A 128 35.50 18.51 -4.36
N LYS A 129 36.18 17.57 -3.71
CA LYS A 129 35.56 16.53 -2.88
C LYS A 129 34.86 17.13 -1.63
N GLN A 130 35.49 18.14 -1.00
CA GLN A 130 34.90 18.80 0.15
C GLN A 130 33.59 19.55 -0.24
N ILE A 131 33.61 20.30 -1.34
CA ILE A 131 32.42 21.02 -1.83
C ILE A 131 31.32 20.03 -2.21
N ARG A 132 31.66 18.95 -2.92
CA ARG A 132 30.71 17.89 -3.28
C ARG A 132 30.05 17.26 -2.03
N ASN A 133 30.87 16.85 -1.07
CA ASN A 133 30.36 16.20 0.12
C ASN A 133 29.45 17.15 0.94
N GLN A 134 29.80 18.43 1.04
CA GLN A 134 28.97 19.43 1.69
C GLN A 134 27.58 19.49 1.08
N ILE A 135 27.46 19.59 -0.25
CA ILE A 135 26.16 19.70 -0.93
C ILE A 135 25.36 18.40 -0.82
N ILE A 136 26.02 17.22 -0.94
CA ILE A 136 25.33 15.94 -0.75
C ILE A 136 24.83 15.81 0.68
N THR A 137 25.61 16.19 1.69
CA THR A 137 25.17 16.17 3.10
C THR A 137 23.98 17.10 3.31
N GLU A 138 24.00 18.30 2.74
CA GLU A 138 22.88 19.26 2.79
C GLU A 138 21.61 18.65 2.15
N SER A 139 21.73 17.99 0.99
CA SER A 139 20.63 17.29 0.32
C SER A 139 20.04 16.18 1.18
N VAL A 140 20.89 15.32 1.72
CA VAL A 140 20.46 14.18 2.55
C VAL A 140 19.81 14.70 3.84
N PHE A 141 20.39 15.71 4.48
CA PHE A 141 19.85 16.32 5.69
C PHE A 141 18.44 16.90 5.47
N LEU A 142 18.26 17.70 4.41
CA LEU A 142 16.96 18.26 4.06
C LEU A 142 15.93 17.17 3.75
N THR A 143 16.34 16.13 3.03
CA THR A 143 15.45 15.01 2.68
C THR A 143 15.01 14.23 3.92
N ILE A 144 15.93 13.92 4.84
CA ILE A 144 15.62 13.22 6.09
C ILE A 144 14.73 14.08 6.98
N LEU A 145 15.04 15.36 7.13
CA LEU A 145 14.27 16.28 7.98
C LEU A 145 12.82 16.39 7.46
N SER A 146 12.64 16.60 6.16
CA SER A 146 11.33 16.66 5.53
C SER A 146 10.58 15.33 5.68
N GLY A 147 11.28 14.20 5.54
CA GLY A 147 10.72 12.87 5.71
C GLY A 147 10.23 12.60 7.12
N ILE A 148 11.01 12.96 8.14
CA ILE A 148 10.61 12.82 9.55
C ILE A 148 9.37 13.66 9.85
N ILE A 149 9.34 14.91 9.40
CA ILE A 149 8.18 15.79 9.56
C ILE A 149 6.96 15.17 8.86
N GLY A 150 7.12 14.68 7.64
CA GLY A 150 6.05 14.02 6.90
C GLY A 150 5.50 12.76 7.60
N ILE A 151 6.37 11.94 8.17
CA ILE A 151 5.98 10.75 8.94
C ILE A 151 5.21 11.17 10.21
N ILE A 152 5.68 12.17 10.94
CA ILE A 152 5.00 12.67 12.14
C ILE A 152 3.61 13.21 11.77
N LEU A 153 3.50 14.03 10.73
CA LEU A 153 2.21 14.57 10.28
C LEU A 153 1.27 13.46 9.82
N GLY A 154 1.77 12.51 9.04
CA GLY A 154 0.98 11.37 8.56
C GLY A 154 0.46 10.50 9.71
N THR A 155 1.30 10.21 10.71
CA THR A 155 0.87 9.43 11.89
C THR A 155 -0.11 10.21 12.77
N LEU A 156 0.03 11.52 12.89
CA LEU A 156 -0.92 12.38 13.61
C LEU A 156 -2.29 12.41 12.92
N ILE A 157 -2.33 12.45 11.58
CA ILE A 157 -3.59 12.39 10.81
C ILE A 157 -4.26 11.03 11.04
N LEU A 158 -3.52 9.91 10.95
CA LEU A 158 -4.06 8.59 11.21
C LEU A 158 -4.59 8.44 12.64
N TYR A 159 -3.87 8.98 13.62
CA TYR A 159 -4.32 9.02 15.01
C TYR A 159 -5.62 9.82 15.15
N GLY A 160 -5.70 10.98 14.50
CA GLY A 160 -6.92 11.80 14.50
C GLY A 160 -8.13 11.08 13.88
N ILE A 161 -7.92 10.35 12.78
CA ILE A 161 -8.96 9.52 12.16
C ILE A 161 -9.40 8.43 13.13
N ASN A 162 -8.45 7.74 13.79
CA ASN A 162 -8.78 6.69 14.74
C ASN A 162 -9.64 7.20 15.89
N VAL A 163 -9.26 8.32 16.50
CA VAL A 163 -10.05 8.95 17.58
C VAL A 163 -11.43 9.39 17.11
N ALA A 164 -11.53 9.93 15.90
CA ALA A 164 -12.81 10.38 15.34
C ALA A 164 -13.76 9.23 14.97
N THR A 165 -13.23 8.03 14.75
CA THR A 165 -14.00 6.85 14.33
C THR A 165 -14.18 5.81 15.42
N GLU A 166 -13.62 6.02 16.62
CA GLU A 166 -13.66 5.07 17.74
C GLU A 166 -15.09 4.75 18.17
N ASP A 167 -16.00 5.72 18.12
CA ASP A 167 -17.41 5.57 18.51
C ASP A 167 -18.31 5.05 17.37
N LEU A 168 -17.77 4.85 16.16
CA LEU A 168 -18.53 4.42 15.00
C LEU A 168 -18.43 2.88 14.85
N SER A 169 -19.41 2.15 15.41
CA SER A 169 -19.45 0.68 15.39
C SER A 169 -19.41 0.04 14.01
N ASP A 170 -19.82 0.78 12.95
CA ASP A 170 -19.88 0.28 11.57
C ASP A 170 -18.72 0.76 10.70
N PHE A 171 -17.69 1.42 11.28
CA PHE A 171 -16.59 1.91 10.48
C PHE A 171 -15.58 0.77 10.17
N PRO A 172 -15.24 0.55 8.88
CA PRO A 172 -14.47 -0.63 8.46
C PRO A 172 -12.99 -0.60 8.88
N TYR A 173 -12.50 0.52 9.42
CA TYR A 173 -11.10 0.67 9.80
C TYR A 173 -10.97 0.80 11.33
N THR A 174 -10.43 -0.22 11.95
CA THR A 174 -10.08 -0.20 13.38
C THR A 174 -8.58 -0.10 13.54
N ASN A 175 -8.10 0.88 14.34
CA ASN A 175 -6.69 1.09 14.68
C ASN A 175 -5.75 1.17 13.45
N PRO A 176 -5.92 2.14 12.54
CA PRO A 176 -5.02 2.31 11.41
C PRO A 176 -3.61 2.66 11.91
N THR A 177 -2.67 1.74 11.77
CA THR A 177 -1.28 1.92 12.19
C THR A 177 -0.34 1.73 11.00
N VAL A 178 0.77 2.48 10.99
CA VAL A 178 1.82 2.29 9.99
C VAL A 178 2.85 1.30 10.52
N PRO A 179 3.01 0.12 9.92
CA PRO A 179 4.03 -0.82 10.34
C PRO A 179 5.43 -0.22 10.23
N LEU A 180 6.27 -0.39 11.25
CA LEU A 180 7.63 0.16 11.33
C LEU A 180 8.49 -0.16 10.10
N LYS A 181 8.28 -1.31 9.47
CA LYS A 181 8.97 -1.70 8.24
C LYS A 181 8.81 -0.69 7.10
N PHE A 182 7.62 -0.09 6.96
CA PHE A 182 7.38 0.92 5.93
C PHE A 182 8.03 2.26 6.28
N ILE A 183 8.05 2.63 7.56
CA ILE A 183 8.74 3.85 8.03
C ILE A 183 10.24 3.76 7.72
N PHE A 184 10.90 2.66 8.13
CA PHE A 184 12.32 2.47 7.85
C PHE A 184 12.61 2.31 6.35
N GLY A 185 11.72 1.64 5.61
CA GLY A 185 11.82 1.51 4.15
C GLY A 185 11.74 2.88 3.45
N ALA A 186 10.81 3.73 3.85
CA ALA A 186 10.66 5.07 3.31
C ALA A 186 11.89 5.95 3.63
N LEU A 187 12.40 5.92 4.88
CA LEU A 187 13.61 6.65 5.27
C LEU A 187 14.84 6.19 4.48
N ALA A 188 15.02 4.88 4.32
CA ALA A 188 16.12 4.34 3.52
C ALA A 188 16.02 4.78 2.06
N LEU A 189 14.83 4.71 1.47
CA LEU A 189 14.56 5.17 0.11
C LEU A 189 14.86 6.68 -0.04
N MET A 190 14.43 7.49 0.89
CA MET A 190 14.70 8.94 0.92
C MET A 190 16.21 9.25 0.97
N ILE A 191 16.98 8.53 1.80
CA ILE A 191 18.44 8.71 1.89
C ILE A 191 19.10 8.39 0.54
N ILE A 192 18.71 7.27 -0.08
CA ILE A 192 19.24 6.86 -1.39
C ILE A 192 18.91 7.92 -2.45
N LEU A 193 17.66 8.32 -2.56
CA LEU A 193 17.21 9.29 -3.53
C LEU A 193 17.77 10.68 -3.27
N GLY A 194 17.83 11.12 -2.02
CA GLY A 194 18.44 12.40 -1.63
C GLY A 194 19.92 12.48 -1.99
N THR A 195 20.63 11.35 -1.83
CA THR A 195 22.05 11.25 -2.25
C THR A 195 22.18 11.34 -3.76
N LEU A 196 21.35 10.60 -4.52
CA LEU A 196 21.38 10.60 -5.99
C LEU A 196 21.05 11.96 -6.57
N ILE A 197 19.99 12.59 -6.11
CA ILE A 197 19.59 13.93 -6.60
C ILE A 197 20.58 15.01 -6.17
N GLY A 198 21.16 14.92 -4.96
CA GLY A 198 22.20 15.83 -4.48
C GLY A 198 23.48 15.79 -5.30
N MET A 199 23.73 14.70 -6.06
CA MET A 199 24.88 14.63 -6.96
C MET A 199 24.82 15.65 -8.10
N LEU A 200 23.62 15.97 -8.62
CA LEU A 200 23.46 16.93 -9.73
C LEU A 200 23.93 18.35 -9.35
N PRO A 201 23.40 18.99 -8.28
CA PRO A 201 23.89 20.29 -7.82
C PRO A 201 25.35 20.22 -7.37
N ALA A 202 25.79 19.12 -6.76
CA ALA A 202 27.16 18.94 -6.35
C ALA A 202 28.15 18.92 -7.52
N GLN A 203 27.82 18.23 -8.62
CA GLN A 203 28.62 18.24 -9.84
C GLN A 203 28.69 19.65 -10.44
N LYS A 204 27.58 20.39 -10.45
CA LYS A 204 27.54 21.75 -10.96
C LYS A 204 28.41 22.70 -10.11
N ALA A 205 28.39 22.55 -8.79
CA ALA A 205 29.23 23.34 -7.90
C ALA A 205 30.73 23.11 -8.10
N ILE A 206 31.17 21.88 -8.33
CA ILE A 206 32.59 21.60 -8.60
C ILE A 206 33.04 22.00 -10.01
N SER A 207 32.15 22.21 -10.94
CA SER A 207 32.49 22.72 -12.29
C SER A 207 32.77 24.23 -12.31
N ILE A 208 32.42 24.98 -11.26
CA ILE A 208 32.68 26.41 -11.13
C ILE A 208 34.18 26.67 -11.10
N LYS A 209 34.71 27.43 -12.05
CA LYS A 209 36.11 27.84 -12.03
C LYS A 209 36.29 29.04 -11.09
N PRO A 210 37.30 29.05 -10.19
CA PRO A 210 37.49 30.17 -9.25
C PRO A 210 37.66 31.52 -9.92
N ILE A 211 38.30 31.54 -11.09
CA ILE A 211 38.54 32.75 -11.86
C ILE A 211 37.23 33.35 -12.39
N ASP A 212 36.34 32.51 -12.91
CA ASP A 212 35.06 32.96 -13.48
C ASP A 212 34.10 33.44 -12.37
N ALA A 213 34.10 32.76 -11.20
CA ALA A 213 33.30 33.13 -10.06
C ALA A 213 33.66 34.49 -9.40
N LEU A 214 34.91 34.96 -9.61
CA LEU A 214 35.41 36.26 -9.12
C LEU A 214 35.26 37.38 -10.14
N ARG A 215 35.00 37.06 -11.42
CA ARG A 215 34.87 37.97 -12.52
C ARG A 215 33.42 38.37 -12.86
N GLU A 216 32.45 37.58 -12.47
CA GLU A 216 31.04 37.95 -12.62
C GLU A 216 30.68 39.08 -11.64
N GLU A 217 30.66 40.32 -12.13
CA GLU A 217 29.92 41.45 -11.61
C GLU A 217 28.55 41.53 -12.27
#